data_cfccc6048bef82815bb4c8064db6c377
#
_entry.id   cfccc6048bef82815bb4c8064db6c377
#
_cell.length_a   1.000
_cell.length_b   1.000
_cell.length_c   1.000
_cell.angle_alpha   90.00
_cell.angle_beta   90.00
_cell.angle_gamma   90.00
#
_symmetry.space_group_name_H-M   'P 1'
#
loop_
_entity.id
_entity.type
_entity.pdbx_description
1 polymer ?
#
loop_
_entity_poly.entity_id
_entity_poly.type
_entity_poly.pdbx_seq_one_letter_code
_entity_poly.pdbx_strand_id
1 'polypeptide(L)'
;MNQDMMEALQALAVERGISVDALFGALADALEHAYKRMPGAFEYAWVTINPETLEFQVFAQELDEDGEPIGDEFEVTPDDFGRIAAQTARQVMTQRIREAERELKYEEYAGREGDIVTGMIQQTDARYTLLDLGRVEALLPQAEQVPFERPDGNTRIKAYIVEVRKTAKGPQIVVSRTHPGLVKRLFELEVPEIADGVVEIRACAREAGHRTKIAVWSNDANVDPVGACVGARGARVRQVVNELRGEKIDIVPFHDDLQEFVTRALSPAKVTEVRPDEVTGDCDVIVPDHQLSLAIGKEGQNARLASRLTGWGINIKSETDFATEQEFGPVEWADGEWVRNPETGENMWQPADGSDPISEADYYAQAEAEAAAEEAEAADVDRTDDDAEDAVDDAVGARDEEE
;
A
#
# COMPACT_ATOMS: atom_id res chain seq x y z
N MET A 1 -1.52 57.15 -3.85
CA MET A 1 -1.03 55.99 -3.03
C MET A 1 -2.14 55.02 -2.74
N ASN A 2 -3.39 55.48 -2.43
CA ASN A 2 -4.51 54.58 -2.17
C ASN A 2 -5.02 53.86 -3.43
N GLN A 3 -5.04 54.54 -4.60
CA GLN A 3 -5.58 53.93 -5.84
C GLN A 3 -4.69 52.80 -6.38
N ASP A 4 -3.35 52.99 -6.38
CA ASP A 4 -2.41 51.96 -6.80
C ASP A 4 -2.47 50.73 -5.88
N MET A 5 -2.75 50.95 -4.59
CA MET A 5 -2.90 49.89 -3.60
C MET A 5 -4.22 49.13 -3.78
N MET A 6 -5.32 49.82 -4.16
CA MET A 6 -6.59 49.19 -4.51
C MET A 6 -6.49 48.33 -5.77
N GLU A 7 -5.83 48.85 -6.82
CA GLU A 7 -5.63 48.08 -8.05
C GLU A 7 -4.77 46.85 -7.79
N ALA A 8 -3.74 46.96 -6.95
CA ALA A 8 -2.92 45.82 -6.54
C ALA A 8 -3.71 44.80 -5.72
N LEU A 9 -4.57 45.24 -4.80
CA LEU A 9 -5.46 44.37 -4.02
C LEU A 9 -6.47 43.65 -4.88
N GLN A 10 -7.11 44.35 -5.81
CA GLN A 10 -8.09 43.77 -6.75
C GLN A 10 -7.41 42.76 -7.68
N ALA A 11 -6.27 43.13 -8.24
CA ALA A 11 -5.50 42.22 -9.10
C ALA A 11 -5.09 40.94 -8.35
N LEU A 12 -4.63 41.07 -7.10
CA LEU A 12 -4.28 39.94 -6.24
C LEU A 12 -5.48 39.08 -5.88
N ALA A 13 -6.62 39.71 -5.56
CA ALA A 13 -7.88 39.03 -5.27
C ALA A 13 -8.33 38.17 -6.45
N VAL A 14 -8.30 38.72 -7.66
CA VAL A 14 -8.65 38.02 -8.89
C VAL A 14 -7.64 36.89 -9.21
N GLU A 15 -6.34 37.18 -9.12
CA GLU A 15 -5.28 36.18 -9.39
C GLU A 15 -5.33 34.97 -8.44
N ARG A 16 -5.73 35.20 -7.18
CA ARG A 16 -5.74 34.20 -6.14
C ARG A 16 -7.13 33.68 -5.78
N GLY A 17 -8.18 34.13 -6.46
CA GLY A 17 -9.56 33.69 -6.23
C GLY A 17 -10.13 34.10 -4.86
N ILE A 18 -9.64 35.19 -4.26
CA ILE A 18 -10.08 35.67 -2.95
C ILE A 18 -11.09 36.79 -3.15
N SER A 19 -12.22 36.78 -2.43
CA SER A 19 -13.15 37.88 -2.42
C SER A 19 -12.52 39.14 -1.77
N VAL A 20 -12.65 40.30 -2.44
CA VAL A 20 -12.17 41.58 -1.91
C VAL A 20 -12.88 41.91 -0.59
N ASP A 21 -14.18 41.63 -0.48
CA ASP A 21 -14.96 41.86 0.73
C ASP A 21 -14.47 41.00 1.90
N ALA A 22 -14.08 39.75 1.63
CA ALA A 22 -13.47 38.88 2.66
C ALA A 22 -12.11 39.38 3.14
N LEU A 23 -11.33 40.05 2.26
CA LEU A 23 -10.08 40.70 2.65
C LEU A 23 -10.32 41.91 3.53
N PHE A 24 -11.31 42.73 3.21
CA PHE A 24 -11.66 43.91 4.03
C PHE A 24 -12.24 43.50 5.37
N GLY A 25 -13.13 42.49 5.42
CA GLY A 25 -13.64 41.95 6.68
C GLY A 25 -12.52 41.46 7.59
N ALA A 26 -11.61 40.62 7.08
CA ALA A 26 -10.47 40.14 7.86
C ALA A 26 -9.51 41.25 8.31
N LEU A 27 -9.38 42.31 7.51
CA LEU A 27 -8.56 43.47 7.88
C LEU A 27 -9.24 44.28 8.97
N ALA A 28 -10.57 44.54 8.88
CA ALA A 28 -11.33 45.21 9.91
C ALA A 28 -11.22 44.47 11.26
N ASP A 29 -11.44 43.15 11.27
CA ASP A 29 -11.32 42.30 12.47
C ASP A 29 -9.92 42.39 13.10
N ALA A 30 -8.89 42.34 12.28
CA ALA A 30 -7.50 42.42 12.77
C ALA A 30 -7.14 43.80 13.31
N LEU A 31 -7.67 44.86 12.72
CA LEU A 31 -7.50 46.23 13.21
C LEU A 31 -8.27 46.47 14.48
N GLU A 32 -9.46 45.93 14.61
CA GLU A 32 -10.23 45.91 15.87
C GLU A 32 -9.44 45.26 17.00
N HIS A 33 -8.89 44.06 16.76
CA HIS A 33 -8.04 43.37 17.73
C HIS A 33 -6.77 44.15 18.07
N ALA A 34 -6.20 44.86 17.10
CA ALA A 34 -5.03 45.70 17.34
C ALA A 34 -5.38 46.92 18.20
N TYR A 35 -6.53 47.56 17.94
CA TYR A 35 -7.04 48.67 18.72
C TYR A 35 -7.31 48.24 20.15
N LYS A 36 -8.02 47.15 20.41
CA LYS A 36 -8.36 46.62 21.74
C LYS A 36 -7.13 46.29 22.61
N ARG A 37 -5.94 46.17 22.03
CA ARG A 37 -4.68 46.01 22.75
C ARG A 37 -3.99 47.31 23.12
N MET A 38 -4.50 48.44 22.66
CA MET A 38 -3.92 49.75 22.98
C MET A 38 -4.33 50.20 24.36
N PRO A 39 -3.46 50.93 25.07
CA PRO A 39 -3.82 51.55 26.37
C PRO A 39 -4.98 52.53 26.16
N GLY A 40 -6.05 52.37 26.92
CA GLY A 40 -7.23 53.26 26.87
C GLY A 40 -8.22 52.93 25.74
N ALA A 41 -8.09 51.77 25.09
CA ALA A 41 -9.06 51.30 24.12
C ALA A 41 -10.42 51.01 24.78
N PHE A 42 -11.51 51.33 24.05
CA PHE A 42 -12.86 50.96 24.47
C PHE A 42 -13.10 49.46 24.29
N GLU A 43 -13.85 48.87 25.20
CA GLU A 43 -14.13 47.43 25.16
C GLU A 43 -15.04 47.07 23.98
N TYR A 44 -16.05 47.88 23.74
CA TYR A 44 -16.92 47.73 22.58
C TYR A 44 -16.50 48.76 21.51
N ALA A 45 -15.72 48.28 20.56
CA ALA A 45 -15.24 49.08 19.44
C ALA A 45 -15.11 48.18 18.17
N TRP A 46 -15.32 48.77 17.01
CA TRP A 46 -15.17 48.13 15.71
C TRP A 46 -14.47 49.07 14.71
N VAL A 47 -13.95 48.49 13.65
CA VAL A 47 -13.25 49.23 12.61
C VAL A 47 -14.04 49.16 11.32
N THR A 48 -14.29 50.29 10.70
CA THR A 48 -14.81 50.41 9.35
C THR A 48 -13.74 50.81 8.36
N ILE A 49 -13.76 50.20 7.19
CA ILE A 49 -12.82 50.49 6.10
C ILE A 49 -13.62 50.95 4.90
N ASN A 50 -13.33 52.14 4.42
CA ASN A 50 -13.92 52.62 3.19
C ASN A 50 -13.26 51.89 2.00
N PRO A 51 -14.02 51.11 1.20
CA PRO A 51 -13.46 50.32 0.11
C PRO A 51 -12.90 51.20 -1.04
N GLU A 52 -13.30 52.46 -1.17
CA GLU A 52 -12.84 53.35 -2.24
C GLU A 52 -11.59 54.12 -1.86
N THR A 53 -11.52 54.63 -0.60
CA THR A 53 -10.40 55.47 -0.13
C THR A 53 -9.35 54.70 0.67
N LEU A 54 -9.66 53.49 1.13
CA LEU A 54 -8.88 52.70 2.07
C LEU A 54 -8.61 53.43 3.40
N GLU A 55 -9.47 54.40 3.72
CA GLU A 55 -9.43 55.04 5.02
C GLU A 55 -10.16 54.12 6.03
N PHE A 56 -9.57 54.03 7.20
CA PHE A 56 -10.15 53.27 8.29
C PHE A 56 -10.51 54.22 9.43
N GLN A 57 -11.65 53.94 10.03
CA GLN A 57 -12.17 54.66 11.17
C GLN A 57 -12.50 53.65 12.26
N VAL A 58 -12.17 53.99 13.50
CA VAL A 58 -12.50 53.20 14.66
C VAL A 58 -13.66 53.87 15.35
N PHE A 59 -14.74 53.13 15.52
CA PHE A 59 -15.94 53.57 16.23
C PHE A 59 -16.02 52.79 17.54
N ALA A 60 -16.56 53.43 18.58
CA ALA A 60 -16.83 52.82 19.88
C ALA A 60 -18.22 53.22 20.39
N GLN A 61 -18.75 52.40 21.25
CA GLN A 61 -19.92 52.68 22.06
C GLN A 61 -19.62 52.39 23.54
N GLU A 62 -20.23 53.14 24.43
CA GLU A 62 -20.15 52.85 25.87
C GLU A 62 -20.99 51.62 26.20
N LEU A 63 -20.56 50.86 27.23
CA LEU A 63 -21.32 49.72 27.72
C LEU A 63 -21.99 50.10 29.05
N ASP A 64 -23.19 49.56 29.31
CA ASP A 64 -23.81 49.62 30.61
C ASP A 64 -23.23 48.63 31.63
N GLU A 65 -23.81 48.56 32.82
CA GLU A 65 -23.40 47.65 33.90
C GLU A 65 -23.63 46.17 33.52
N ASP A 66 -24.51 45.89 32.54
CA ASP A 66 -24.86 44.56 32.03
C ASP A 66 -24.02 44.19 30.82
N GLY A 67 -23.20 45.12 30.26
CA GLY A 67 -22.33 44.91 29.12
C GLY A 67 -23.05 45.15 27.77
N GLU A 68 -24.21 45.78 27.78
CA GLU A 68 -24.95 46.15 26.55
C GLU A 68 -24.52 47.55 26.07
N PRO A 69 -24.41 47.76 24.74
CA PRO A 69 -24.01 49.05 24.20
C PRO A 69 -25.09 50.12 24.42
N ILE A 70 -24.71 51.26 25.01
CA ILE A 70 -25.58 52.39 25.28
C ILE A 70 -25.06 53.67 24.63
N GLY A 71 -25.96 54.57 24.29
CA GLY A 71 -25.65 55.87 23.67
C GLY A 71 -25.38 55.81 22.18
N ASP A 72 -24.90 56.94 21.67
CA ASP A 72 -24.57 57.08 20.24
C ASP A 72 -23.17 56.55 19.93
N GLU A 73 -22.97 56.08 18.72
CA GLU A 73 -21.63 55.69 18.24
C GLU A 73 -20.76 56.94 18.06
N PHE A 74 -19.50 56.85 18.50
CA PHE A 74 -18.56 57.96 18.31
C PHE A 74 -17.20 57.48 17.79
N GLU A 75 -16.53 58.33 16.99
CA GLU A 75 -15.26 58.04 16.44
C GLU A 75 -14.14 58.17 17.44
N VAL A 76 -13.29 57.16 17.55
CA VAL A 76 -12.16 57.09 18.49
C VAL A 76 -10.86 56.73 17.80
N THR A 77 -10.72 57.06 16.53
CA THR A 77 -9.53 56.76 15.73
C THR A 77 -8.28 57.43 16.32
N PRO A 78 -7.29 56.70 16.84
CA PRO A 78 -6.06 57.28 17.39
C PRO A 78 -5.18 57.90 16.29
N ASP A 79 -4.51 58.99 16.56
CA ASP A 79 -3.60 59.68 15.60
C ASP A 79 -2.50 58.80 15.05
N ASP A 80 -1.93 57.93 15.89
CA ASP A 80 -0.88 56.98 15.51
C ASP A 80 -1.37 55.66 14.90
N PHE A 81 -2.68 55.46 14.76
CA PHE A 81 -3.27 54.19 14.32
C PHE A 81 -2.91 53.84 12.89
N GLY A 82 -2.61 54.83 12.05
CA GLY A 82 -2.22 54.61 10.65
C GLY A 82 -0.99 53.76 10.46
N ARG A 83 -0.04 53.83 11.37
CA ARG A 83 1.18 53.00 11.33
C ARG A 83 0.87 51.53 11.70
N ILE A 84 0.06 51.35 12.76
CA ILE A 84 -0.39 50.03 13.21
C ILE A 84 -1.25 49.39 12.15
N ALA A 85 -2.19 50.14 11.57
CA ALA A 85 -3.06 49.70 10.50
C ALA A 85 -2.29 49.22 9.27
N ALA A 86 -1.27 49.97 8.82
CA ALA A 86 -0.45 49.58 7.68
C ALA A 86 0.35 48.29 7.93
N GLN A 87 0.86 48.09 9.16
CA GLN A 87 1.58 46.87 9.53
C GLN A 87 0.63 45.68 9.62
N THR A 88 -0.52 45.86 10.28
CA THR A 88 -1.57 44.85 10.42
C THR A 88 -2.12 44.43 9.06
N ALA A 89 -2.42 45.41 8.20
CA ALA A 89 -2.88 45.15 6.84
C ALA A 89 -1.91 44.26 6.06
N ARG A 90 -0.62 44.59 6.10
CA ARG A 90 0.42 43.78 5.42
C ARG A 90 0.46 42.35 5.99
N GLN A 91 0.35 42.19 7.28
CA GLN A 91 0.36 40.88 7.92
C GLN A 91 -0.87 40.05 7.56
N VAL A 92 -2.08 40.62 7.64
CA VAL A 92 -3.35 39.97 7.31
C VAL A 92 -3.37 39.58 5.83
N MET A 93 -3.02 40.50 4.93
CA MET A 93 -2.95 40.21 3.52
C MET A 93 -1.97 39.06 3.19
N THR A 94 -0.76 39.11 3.76
CA THR A 94 0.21 38.03 3.56
C THR A 94 -0.34 36.69 4.07
N GLN A 95 -1.06 36.70 5.18
CA GLN A 95 -1.68 35.49 5.73
C GLN A 95 -2.80 34.97 4.82
N ARG A 96 -3.72 35.83 4.36
CA ARG A 96 -4.82 35.44 3.47
C ARG A 96 -4.34 34.92 2.12
N ILE A 97 -3.28 35.53 1.57
CA ILE A 97 -2.64 35.03 0.34
C ILE A 97 -2.10 33.60 0.56
N ARG A 98 -1.38 33.40 1.67
CA ARG A 98 -0.87 32.06 2.00
C ARG A 98 -1.97 31.04 2.23
N GLU A 99 -3.08 31.43 2.86
CA GLU A 99 -4.23 30.57 3.05
C GLU A 99 -4.88 30.19 1.72
N ALA A 100 -5.11 31.15 0.83
CA ALA A 100 -5.64 30.89 -0.51
C ALA A 100 -4.71 30.01 -1.37
N GLU A 101 -3.41 30.27 -1.33
CA GLU A 101 -2.42 29.42 -2.01
C GLU A 101 -2.45 27.97 -1.48
N ARG A 102 -2.63 27.78 -0.17
CA ARG A 102 -2.77 26.46 0.43
C ARG A 102 -4.06 25.77 0.00
N GLU A 103 -5.15 26.52 -0.08
CA GLU A 103 -6.45 26.00 -0.52
C GLU A 103 -6.38 25.55 -1.99
N LEU A 104 -5.86 26.37 -2.88
CA LEU A 104 -5.68 26.02 -4.30
C LEU A 104 -4.78 24.78 -4.47
N LYS A 105 -3.70 24.70 -3.68
CA LYS A 105 -2.82 23.52 -3.67
C LYS A 105 -3.54 22.26 -3.16
N TYR A 106 -4.42 22.43 -2.17
CA TYR A 106 -5.23 21.32 -1.67
C TYR A 106 -6.25 20.86 -2.70
N GLU A 107 -6.98 21.79 -3.33
CA GLU A 107 -7.98 21.50 -4.37
C GLU A 107 -7.37 20.78 -5.58
N GLU A 108 -6.14 21.12 -5.96
CA GLU A 108 -5.41 20.45 -7.07
C GLU A 108 -5.22 18.95 -6.83
N TYR A 109 -5.11 18.54 -5.56
CA TYR A 109 -4.85 17.14 -5.20
C TYR A 109 -6.02 16.47 -4.48
N ALA A 110 -7.03 17.22 -4.03
CA ALA A 110 -8.22 16.67 -3.40
C ALA A 110 -8.97 15.75 -4.38
N GLY A 111 -9.29 14.54 -3.91
CA GLY A 111 -9.96 13.53 -4.72
C GLY A 111 -9.05 12.79 -5.72
N ARG A 112 -7.72 12.97 -5.62
CA ARG A 112 -6.76 12.23 -6.43
C ARG A 112 -6.12 11.06 -5.68
N GLU A 113 -6.72 10.66 -4.56
CA GLU A 113 -6.35 9.42 -3.89
C GLU A 113 -6.57 8.26 -4.87
N GLY A 114 -5.60 7.40 -4.95
CA GLY A 114 -5.61 6.33 -5.94
C GLY A 114 -4.88 6.63 -7.24
N ASP A 115 -4.46 7.86 -7.48
CA ASP A 115 -3.68 8.22 -8.66
C ASP A 115 -2.17 7.99 -8.46
N ILE A 116 -1.45 7.96 -9.58
CA ILE A 116 0.02 8.02 -9.60
C ILE A 116 0.47 9.47 -9.75
N VAL A 117 1.48 9.84 -8.96
CA VAL A 117 2.25 11.06 -9.13
C VAL A 117 3.70 10.75 -9.39
N THR A 118 4.34 11.62 -10.18
CA THR A 118 5.79 11.56 -10.42
C THR A 118 6.44 12.67 -9.62
N GLY A 119 7.32 12.31 -8.69
CA GLY A 119 8.05 13.26 -7.87
C GLY A 119 9.55 13.09 -7.97
N MET A 120 10.29 14.16 -7.69
CA MET A 120 11.74 14.14 -7.55
C MET A 120 12.11 14.03 -6.08
N ILE A 121 13.02 13.13 -5.75
CA ILE A 121 13.48 12.94 -4.37
C ILE A 121 14.33 14.14 -3.98
N GLN A 122 13.87 14.87 -2.94
CA GLN A 122 14.60 16.02 -2.39
C GLN A 122 15.43 15.64 -1.18
N GLN A 123 14.80 15.01 -0.20
CA GLN A 123 15.41 14.67 1.07
C GLN A 123 14.94 13.30 1.53
N THR A 124 15.87 12.52 2.05
CA THR A 124 15.60 11.22 2.68
C THR A 124 16.07 11.25 4.12
N ASP A 125 15.15 11.10 5.05
CA ASP A 125 15.39 10.95 6.48
C ASP A 125 15.09 9.51 6.92
N ALA A 126 15.47 9.16 8.16
CA ALA A 126 15.22 7.83 8.71
C ALA A 126 13.72 7.47 8.83
N ARG A 127 12.82 8.46 8.83
CA ARG A 127 11.37 8.26 9.01
C ARG A 127 10.57 8.43 7.74
N TYR A 128 11.04 9.23 6.80
CA TYR A 128 10.33 9.55 5.57
C TYR A 128 11.27 10.05 4.47
N THR A 129 10.78 9.98 3.24
CA THR A 129 11.39 10.63 2.08
C THR A 129 10.43 11.70 1.57
N LEU A 130 10.94 12.88 1.27
CA LEU A 130 10.18 13.96 0.63
C LEU A 130 10.35 13.89 -0.89
N LEU A 131 9.21 13.94 -1.58
CA LEU A 131 9.13 14.00 -3.03
C LEU A 131 8.62 15.37 -3.45
N ASP A 132 9.37 16.05 -4.29
CA ASP A 132 8.94 17.29 -4.94
C ASP A 132 8.03 16.98 -6.13
N LEU A 133 6.79 17.43 -6.07
CA LEU A 133 5.81 17.33 -7.15
C LEU A 133 5.75 18.62 -8.00
N GLY A 134 6.64 19.58 -7.72
CA GLY A 134 6.74 20.90 -8.36
C GLY A 134 6.08 22.02 -7.57
N ARG A 135 4.80 21.93 -7.23
CA ARG A 135 4.07 22.94 -6.44
C ARG A 135 3.91 22.58 -4.96
N VAL A 136 3.92 21.29 -4.68
CA VAL A 136 3.73 20.71 -3.35
C VAL A 136 4.73 19.61 -3.12
N GLU A 137 4.95 19.30 -1.86
CA GLU A 137 5.79 18.16 -1.44
C GLU A 137 4.88 17.00 -1.01
N ALA A 138 5.24 15.79 -1.43
CA ALA A 138 4.61 14.57 -0.97
C ALA A 138 5.51 13.86 0.04
N LEU A 139 4.87 13.26 1.03
CA LEU A 139 5.52 12.48 2.08
C LEU A 139 5.45 11.00 1.73
N LEU A 140 6.61 10.34 1.63
CA LEU A 140 6.73 8.89 1.51
C LEU A 140 7.23 8.33 2.84
N PRO A 141 6.34 7.85 3.75
CA PRO A 141 6.72 7.29 5.04
C PRO A 141 7.61 6.05 4.88
N GLN A 142 8.43 5.74 5.89
CA GLN A 142 9.31 4.56 5.85
C GLN A 142 8.54 3.25 5.64
N ALA A 143 7.36 3.11 6.25
CA ALA A 143 6.51 1.92 6.06
C ALA A 143 6.00 1.75 4.62
N GLU A 144 5.95 2.83 3.86
CA GLU A 144 5.50 2.88 2.47
C GLU A 144 6.66 2.86 1.46
N GLN A 145 7.91 2.75 1.95
CA GLN A 145 9.10 2.60 1.12
C GLN A 145 9.41 1.13 0.90
N VAL A 146 9.92 0.81 -0.29
CA VAL A 146 10.40 -0.54 -0.61
C VAL A 146 11.80 -0.71 -0.02
N PRO A 147 12.06 -1.74 0.81
CA PRO A 147 13.30 -1.86 1.58
C PRO A 147 14.59 -1.85 0.75
N PHE A 148 14.53 -2.34 -0.48
CA PHE A 148 15.69 -2.45 -1.38
C PHE A 148 15.80 -1.32 -2.40
N GLU A 149 14.79 -0.48 -2.50
CA GLU A 149 14.86 0.75 -3.28
C GLU A 149 15.65 1.79 -2.50
N ARG A 150 16.89 2.04 -2.89
CA ARG A 150 17.68 3.18 -2.41
C ARG A 150 17.74 4.22 -3.53
N PRO A 151 16.73 5.06 -3.64
CA PRO A 151 16.76 6.07 -4.68
C PRO A 151 17.78 7.14 -4.33
N ASP A 152 18.66 7.43 -5.27
CA ASP A 152 19.59 8.55 -5.14
C ASP A 152 18.83 9.88 -5.12
N GLY A 153 19.37 10.88 -4.41
CA GLY A 153 18.82 12.24 -4.45
C GLY A 153 18.71 12.73 -5.90
N ASN A 154 17.71 13.54 -6.20
CA ASN A 154 17.37 14.04 -7.53
C ASN A 154 16.89 12.97 -8.54
N THR A 155 16.55 11.77 -8.09
CA THR A 155 15.91 10.75 -8.94
C THR A 155 14.41 10.98 -9.00
N ARG A 156 13.83 10.84 -10.19
CA ARG A 156 12.37 10.84 -10.38
C ARG A 156 11.82 9.45 -10.12
N ILE A 157 10.78 9.39 -9.31
CA ILE A 157 10.05 8.14 -9.02
C ILE A 157 8.55 8.37 -9.15
N LYS A 158 7.84 7.32 -9.53
CA LYS A 158 6.38 7.29 -9.49
C LYS A 158 5.92 6.75 -8.15
N ALA A 159 4.91 7.34 -7.56
CA ALA A 159 4.33 6.89 -6.30
C ALA A 159 2.80 6.98 -6.34
N TYR A 160 2.14 6.12 -5.59
CA TYR A 160 0.69 6.05 -5.47
C TYR A 160 0.22 6.97 -4.35
N ILE A 161 -0.76 7.83 -4.61
CA ILE A 161 -1.36 8.70 -3.59
C ILE A 161 -2.27 7.83 -2.71
N VAL A 162 -1.90 7.71 -1.43
CA VAL A 162 -2.69 6.98 -0.44
C VAL A 162 -3.72 7.92 0.18
N GLU A 163 -3.32 9.14 0.49
CA GLU A 163 -4.15 10.09 1.22
C GLU A 163 -3.71 11.53 0.98
N VAL A 164 -4.70 12.43 0.94
CA VAL A 164 -4.49 13.88 0.86
C VAL A 164 -5.14 14.54 2.07
N ARG A 165 -4.33 15.06 2.99
CA ARG A 165 -4.79 15.73 4.23
C ARG A 165 -4.64 17.23 4.14
N LYS A 166 -5.63 17.97 4.63
CA LYS A 166 -5.53 19.41 4.85
C LYS A 166 -4.90 19.68 6.22
N THR A 167 -3.78 20.37 6.25
CA THR A 167 -3.10 20.76 7.49
C THR A 167 -2.97 22.27 7.59
N ALA A 168 -2.67 22.78 8.80
CA ALA A 168 -2.43 24.21 9.00
C ALA A 168 -1.26 24.77 8.17
N LYS A 169 -0.34 23.90 7.72
CA LYS A 169 0.81 24.29 6.89
C LYS A 169 0.56 24.16 5.38
N GLY A 170 -0.57 23.56 4.99
CA GLY A 170 -0.95 23.29 3.59
C GLY A 170 -1.37 21.83 3.40
N PRO A 171 -1.60 21.39 2.14
CA PRO A 171 -1.89 19.99 1.86
C PRO A 171 -0.70 19.10 2.24
N GLN A 172 -1.00 17.98 2.86
CA GLN A 172 -0.05 16.91 3.10
C GLN A 172 -0.46 15.72 2.25
N ILE A 173 0.32 15.42 1.23
CA ILE A 173 0.09 14.31 0.31
C ILE A 173 0.93 13.14 0.80
N VAL A 174 0.27 12.06 1.20
CA VAL A 174 0.94 10.82 1.60
C VAL A 174 0.95 9.88 0.42
N VAL A 175 2.13 9.42 0.06
CA VAL A 175 2.32 8.51 -1.08
C VAL A 175 2.97 7.20 -0.65
N SER A 176 2.74 6.17 -1.47
CA SER A 176 3.23 4.81 -1.24
C SER A 176 3.95 4.26 -2.47
N ARG A 177 5.01 3.48 -2.21
CA ARG A 177 5.67 2.60 -3.19
C ARG A 177 5.35 1.13 -2.94
N THR A 178 4.78 0.79 -1.77
CA THR A 178 4.43 -0.60 -1.39
C THR A 178 3.00 -0.98 -1.76
N HIS A 179 2.11 -0.02 -1.93
CA HIS A 179 0.69 -0.26 -2.16
C HIS A 179 0.42 -1.02 -3.48
N PRO A 180 -0.44 -2.07 -3.49
CA PRO A 180 -0.78 -2.81 -4.71
C PRO A 180 -1.39 -1.95 -5.82
N GLY A 181 -2.09 -0.87 -5.45
CA GLY A 181 -2.64 0.11 -6.39
C GLY A 181 -1.59 0.75 -7.29
N LEU A 182 -0.34 0.87 -6.84
CA LEU A 182 0.75 1.35 -7.69
C LEU A 182 0.94 0.47 -8.93
N VAL A 183 0.96 -0.86 -8.73
CA VAL A 183 1.12 -1.82 -9.82
C VAL A 183 -0.05 -1.73 -10.80
N LYS A 184 -1.30 -1.69 -10.28
CA LYS A 184 -2.50 -1.55 -11.12
C LYS A 184 -2.45 -0.29 -11.99
N ARG A 185 -2.10 0.85 -11.40
CA ARG A 185 -1.99 2.13 -12.14
C ARG A 185 -0.82 2.17 -13.11
N LEU A 186 0.31 1.50 -12.80
CA LEU A 186 1.42 1.38 -13.75
C LEU A 186 1.01 0.58 -14.99
N PHE A 187 0.27 -0.51 -14.81
CA PHE A 187 -0.28 -1.26 -15.94
C PHE A 187 -1.28 -0.45 -16.75
N GLU A 188 -2.14 0.33 -16.11
CA GLU A 188 -3.09 1.24 -16.79
C GLU A 188 -2.37 2.28 -17.67
N LEU A 189 -1.19 2.74 -17.24
CA LEU A 189 -0.37 3.66 -18.04
C LEU A 189 0.30 2.98 -19.25
N GLU A 190 0.70 1.72 -19.11
CA GLU A 190 1.48 1.00 -20.14
C GLU A 190 0.61 0.15 -21.09
N VAL A 191 -0.63 -0.17 -20.69
CA VAL A 191 -1.55 -1.07 -21.39
C VAL A 191 -2.82 -0.32 -21.76
N PRO A 192 -2.96 0.12 -23.03
CA PRO A 192 -4.14 0.86 -23.48
C PRO A 192 -5.44 0.09 -23.26
N GLU A 193 -5.42 -1.23 -23.42
CA GLU A 193 -6.57 -2.11 -23.23
C GLU A 193 -7.09 -2.10 -21.79
N ILE A 194 -6.23 -1.79 -20.81
CA ILE A 194 -6.64 -1.56 -19.39
C ILE A 194 -7.19 -0.15 -19.23
N ALA A 195 -6.54 0.85 -19.82
CA ALA A 195 -7.01 2.24 -19.76
C ALA A 195 -8.40 2.40 -20.41
N ASP A 196 -8.67 1.66 -21.47
CA ASP A 196 -9.96 1.63 -22.20
C ASP A 196 -11.01 0.75 -21.50
N GLY A 197 -10.64 0.03 -20.40
CA GLY A 197 -11.55 -0.86 -19.68
C GLY A 197 -11.89 -2.18 -20.41
N VAL A 198 -11.21 -2.52 -21.49
CA VAL A 198 -11.37 -3.81 -22.18
C VAL A 198 -10.75 -4.94 -21.37
N VAL A 199 -9.58 -4.70 -20.78
CA VAL A 199 -8.91 -5.61 -19.85
C VAL A 199 -8.99 -5.04 -18.45
N GLU A 200 -9.27 -5.88 -17.46
CA GLU A 200 -9.37 -5.51 -16.06
C GLU A 200 -8.38 -6.30 -15.21
N ILE A 201 -7.75 -5.63 -14.22
CA ILE A 201 -6.99 -6.30 -13.17
C ILE A 201 -7.95 -6.60 -12.01
N ARG A 202 -8.46 -7.83 -11.96
CA ARG A 202 -9.43 -8.28 -10.95
C ARG A 202 -8.82 -8.38 -9.56
N ALA A 203 -7.60 -8.93 -9.46
CA ALA A 203 -6.89 -9.09 -8.20
C ALA A 203 -5.40 -8.77 -8.35
N CYS A 204 -4.77 -8.38 -7.24
CA CYS A 204 -3.35 -8.10 -7.17
C CYS A 204 -2.82 -8.50 -5.79
N ALA A 205 -1.88 -9.43 -5.78
CA ALA A 205 -1.15 -9.85 -4.58
C ALA A 205 0.31 -9.43 -4.73
N ARG A 206 0.83 -8.64 -3.78
CA ARG A 206 2.15 -8.01 -3.88
C ARG A 206 3.00 -8.22 -2.63
N GLU A 207 4.24 -8.57 -2.86
CA GLU A 207 5.35 -8.44 -1.92
C GLU A 207 6.32 -7.42 -2.50
N ALA A 208 6.17 -6.18 -2.06
CA ALA A 208 6.87 -5.03 -2.62
C ALA A 208 8.39 -5.23 -2.65
N GLY A 209 8.99 -4.94 -3.81
CA GLY A 209 10.42 -5.13 -4.07
C GLY A 209 10.85 -6.55 -4.39
N HIS A 210 9.96 -7.54 -4.27
CA HIS A 210 10.25 -8.94 -4.52
C HIS A 210 9.46 -9.50 -5.70
N ARG A 211 8.15 -9.69 -5.51
CA ARG A 211 7.29 -10.31 -6.50
C ARG A 211 5.84 -9.86 -6.37
N THR A 212 5.18 -9.74 -7.51
CA THR A 212 3.74 -9.43 -7.60
C THR A 212 3.05 -10.43 -8.52
N LYS A 213 1.86 -10.87 -8.15
CA LYS A 213 0.92 -11.58 -9.02
C LYS A 213 -0.29 -10.69 -9.28
N ILE A 214 -0.68 -10.58 -10.56
CA ILE A 214 -1.91 -9.90 -10.97
C ILE A 214 -2.81 -10.87 -11.70
N ALA A 215 -4.11 -10.85 -11.38
CA ALA A 215 -5.13 -11.60 -12.08
C ALA A 215 -5.84 -10.68 -13.08
N VAL A 216 -5.82 -11.03 -14.35
CA VAL A 216 -6.34 -10.21 -15.45
C VAL A 216 -7.50 -10.91 -16.15
N TRP A 217 -8.49 -10.12 -16.52
CA TRP A 217 -9.70 -10.57 -17.22
C TRP A 217 -9.96 -9.67 -18.42
N SER A 218 -10.54 -10.23 -19.48
CA SER A 218 -10.99 -9.44 -20.64
C SER A 218 -12.50 -9.44 -20.73
N ASN A 219 -13.08 -8.26 -20.94
CA ASN A 219 -14.50 -8.10 -21.24
C ASN A 219 -14.83 -8.38 -22.71
N ASP A 220 -13.80 -8.46 -23.58
CA ASP A 220 -13.92 -8.85 -24.99
C ASP A 220 -13.27 -10.22 -25.21
N ALA A 221 -14.04 -11.19 -25.69
CA ALA A 221 -13.57 -12.56 -25.96
C ALA A 221 -12.46 -12.65 -27.02
N ASN A 222 -12.29 -11.62 -27.85
CA ASN A 222 -11.26 -11.58 -28.89
C ASN A 222 -9.93 -11.03 -28.38
N VAL A 223 -9.88 -10.50 -27.15
CA VAL A 223 -8.68 -9.90 -26.56
C VAL A 223 -8.12 -10.83 -25.51
N ASP A 224 -6.89 -11.31 -25.73
CA ASP A 224 -6.14 -12.05 -24.73
C ASP A 224 -5.63 -11.08 -23.64
N PRO A 225 -6.15 -11.17 -22.40
CA PRO A 225 -5.77 -10.24 -21.34
C PRO A 225 -4.31 -10.39 -20.90
N VAL A 226 -3.76 -11.61 -20.96
CA VAL A 226 -2.36 -11.86 -20.59
C VAL A 226 -1.43 -11.30 -21.68
N GLY A 227 -1.73 -11.59 -22.96
CA GLY A 227 -0.97 -11.08 -24.10
C GLY A 227 -0.97 -9.54 -24.16
N ALA A 228 -2.09 -8.89 -23.87
CA ALA A 228 -2.21 -7.43 -23.79
C ALA A 228 -1.29 -6.83 -22.74
N CYS A 229 -1.27 -7.41 -21.53
CA CYS A 229 -0.42 -6.95 -20.42
C CYS A 229 1.07 -7.24 -20.65
N VAL A 230 1.42 -8.38 -21.24
CA VAL A 230 2.81 -8.76 -21.55
C VAL A 230 3.37 -7.88 -22.66
N GLY A 231 2.57 -7.67 -23.72
CA GLY A 231 2.96 -6.93 -24.91
C GLY A 231 3.99 -7.66 -25.78
N ALA A 232 4.35 -7.04 -26.89
CA ALA A 232 5.29 -7.62 -27.85
C ALA A 232 6.65 -7.94 -27.20
N ARG A 233 7.01 -9.22 -27.16
CA ARG A 233 8.26 -9.73 -26.52
C ARG A 233 8.43 -9.31 -25.07
N GLY A 234 7.34 -9.09 -24.35
CA GLY A 234 7.36 -8.65 -22.96
C GLY A 234 7.71 -7.16 -22.74
N ALA A 235 7.52 -6.32 -23.75
CA ALA A 235 7.93 -4.91 -23.66
C ALA A 235 7.15 -4.16 -22.60
N ARG A 236 5.82 -4.32 -22.52
CA ARG A 236 4.96 -3.61 -21.58
C ARG A 236 5.24 -4.01 -20.13
N VAL A 237 5.24 -5.30 -19.82
CA VAL A 237 5.54 -5.79 -18.48
C VAL A 237 6.95 -5.38 -18.04
N ARG A 238 7.93 -5.35 -18.94
CA ARG A 238 9.29 -4.88 -18.62
C ARG A 238 9.34 -3.41 -18.23
N GLN A 239 8.52 -2.54 -18.83
CA GLN A 239 8.44 -1.14 -18.42
C GLN A 239 7.98 -1.01 -16.98
N VAL A 240 6.94 -1.77 -16.59
CA VAL A 240 6.45 -1.80 -15.21
C VAL A 240 7.51 -2.36 -14.26
N VAL A 241 8.15 -3.49 -14.63
CA VAL A 241 9.25 -4.09 -13.83
C VAL A 241 10.42 -3.11 -13.64
N ASN A 242 10.78 -2.36 -14.68
CA ASN A 242 11.85 -1.35 -14.60
C ASN A 242 11.47 -0.21 -13.67
N GLU A 243 10.23 0.30 -13.72
CA GLU A 243 9.73 1.33 -12.81
C GLU A 243 9.74 0.85 -11.35
N LEU A 244 9.46 -0.43 -11.12
CA LEU A 244 9.51 -1.10 -9.81
C LEU A 244 10.90 -1.66 -9.47
N ARG A 245 11.93 -1.22 -10.18
CA ARG A 245 13.35 -1.56 -9.95
C ARG A 245 13.66 -3.06 -9.87
N GLY A 246 13.00 -3.84 -10.71
CA GLY A 246 13.27 -5.26 -10.87
C GLY A 246 12.32 -6.19 -10.09
N GLU A 247 11.25 -5.67 -9.49
CA GLU A 247 10.19 -6.48 -8.89
C GLU A 247 9.57 -7.39 -9.95
N LYS A 248 9.59 -8.71 -9.72
CA LYS A 248 9.07 -9.69 -10.68
C LYS A 248 7.54 -9.66 -10.70
N ILE A 249 6.95 -9.71 -11.90
CA ILE A 249 5.50 -9.67 -12.07
C ILE A 249 5.03 -10.89 -12.81
N ASP A 250 4.13 -11.66 -12.18
CA ASP A 250 3.43 -12.79 -12.78
C ASP A 250 2.03 -12.34 -13.19
N ILE A 251 1.69 -12.51 -14.45
CA ILE A 251 0.38 -12.18 -15.01
C ILE A 251 -0.40 -13.48 -15.16
N VAL A 252 -1.50 -13.59 -14.42
CA VAL A 252 -2.34 -14.79 -14.34
C VAL A 252 -3.70 -14.47 -14.97
N PRO A 253 -4.23 -15.31 -15.88
CA PRO A 253 -5.59 -15.14 -16.35
C PRO A 253 -6.57 -15.46 -15.22
N PHE A 254 -7.46 -14.51 -14.92
CA PHE A 254 -8.55 -14.72 -13.96
C PHE A 254 -9.53 -15.76 -14.48
N HIS A 255 -10.15 -16.51 -13.61
CA HIS A 255 -11.21 -17.44 -13.92
C HIS A 255 -12.27 -17.42 -12.82
N ASP A 256 -13.55 -17.54 -13.20
CA ASP A 256 -14.66 -17.56 -12.25
C ASP A 256 -14.72 -18.88 -11.47
N ASP A 257 -14.30 -19.99 -12.08
CA ASP A 257 -14.12 -21.27 -11.40
C ASP A 257 -12.86 -21.19 -10.53
N LEU A 258 -13.05 -21.46 -9.23
CA LEU A 258 -12.02 -21.40 -8.21
C LEU A 258 -10.88 -22.40 -8.47
N GLN A 259 -11.19 -23.63 -8.84
CA GLN A 259 -10.20 -24.68 -9.06
C GLN A 259 -9.25 -24.29 -10.20
N GLU A 260 -9.82 -23.79 -11.29
CA GLU A 260 -9.05 -23.31 -12.43
C GLU A 260 -8.25 -22.05 -12.06
N PHE A 261 -8.82 -21.15 -11.26
CA PHE A 261 -8.12 -19.92 -10.85
C PHE A 261 -6.95 -20.22 -9.91
N VAL A 262 -7.11 -21.11 -8.93
CA VAL A 262 -6.03 -21.55 -8.04
C VAL A 262 -4.92 -22.25 -8.84
N THR A 263 -5.29 -23.15 -9.75
CA THR A 263 -4.33 -23.81 -10.65
C THR A 263 -3.46 -22.82 -11.42
N ARG A 264 -4.10 -21.80 -12.00
CA ARG A 264 -3.40 -20.74 -12.75
C ARG A 264 -2.57 -19.83 -11.83
N ALA A 265 -3.06 -19.52 -10.63
CA ALA A 265 -2.39 -18.68 -9.65
C ALA A 265 -1.08 -19.28 -9.14
N LEU A 266 -0.95 -20.60 -9.11
CA LEU A 266 0.27 -21.32 -8.72
C LEU A 266 1.32 -21.42 -9.82
N SER A 267 1.00 -20.98 -11.05
CA SER A 267 1.98 -20.93 -12.13
C SER A 267 3.31 -20.30 -11.64
N PRO A 268 4.49 -20.86 -12.04
CA PRO A 268 4.71 -21.85 -13.12
C PRO A 268 4.58 -23.32 -12.71
N ALA A 269 4.25 -23.65 -11.46
CA ALA A 269 4.07 -25.02 -11.03
C ALA A 269 2.84 -25.66 -11.73
N LYS A 270 2.94 -26.94 -12.01
CA LYS A 270 1.85 -27.72 -12.54
C LYS A 270 1.05 -28.30 -11.38
N VAL A 271 -0.26 -28.11 -11.40
CA VAL A 271 -1.18 -28.65 -10.40
C VAL A 271 -1.93 -29.83 -10.99
N THR A 272 -2.02 -30.91 -10.24
CA THR A 272 -2.76 -32.13 -10.63
C THR A 272 -4.23 -31.99 -10.27
N GLU A 273 -4.52 -31.57 -9.04
CA GLU A 273 -5.90 -31.45 -8.54
C GLU A 273 -6.02 -30.31 -7.53
N VAL A 274 -7.17 -29.67 -7.49
CA VAL A 274 -7.52 -28.67 -6.47
C VAL A 274 -8.83 -29.09 -5.81
N ARG A 275 -8.85 -29.18 -4.49
CA ARG A 275 -10.00 -29.55 -3.66
C ARG A 275 -10.36 -28.41 -2.73
N PRO A 276 -11.32 -27.56 -3.10
CA PRO A 276 -11.78 -26.50 -2.23
C PRO A 276 -12.66 -27.06 -1.10
N ASP A 277 -12.46 -26.55 0.11
CA ASP A 277 -13.36 -26.71 1.24
C ASP A 277 -14.09 -25.38 1.49
N GLU A 278 -15.35 -25.31 1.12
CA GLU A 278 -16.17 -24.12 1.28
C GLU A 278 -16.47 -23.77 2.76
N VAL A 279 -16.28 -24.72 3.68
CA VAL A 279 -16.56 -24.51 5.10
C VAL A 279 -15.41 -23.75 5.75
N THR A 280 -14.18 -24.13 5.45
CA THR A 280 -12.97 -23.51 6.02
C THR A 280 -12.47 -22.33 5.19
N GLY A 281 -12.78 -22.28 3.89
CA GLY A 281 -12.24 -21.31 2.94
C GLY A 281 -10.80 -21.65 2.50
N ASP A 282 -10.41 -22.92 2.67
CA ASP A 282 -9.11 -23.46 2.29
C ASP A 282 -9.22 -24.36 1.05
N CYS A 283 -8.13 -24.51 0.32
CA CYS A 283 -8.01 -25.44 -0.79
C CYS A 283 -6.82 -26.37 -0.55
N ASP A 284 -7.06 -27.68 -0.62
CA ASP A 284 -5.97 -28.64 -0.77
C ASP A 284 -5.57 -28.72 -2.25
N VAL A 285 -4.31 -28.47 -2.50
CA VAL A 285 -3.74 -28.45 -3.87
C VAL A 285 -2.70 -29.56 -3.97
N ILE A 286 -2.99 -30.51 -4.86
CA ILE A 286 -2.16 -31.67 -5.09
C ILE A 286 -1.26 -31.40 -6.29
N VAL A 287 0.03 -31.59 -6.11
CA VAL A 287 1.04 -31.36 -7.13
C VAL A 287 1.93 -32.59 -7.26
N PRO A 288 2.51 -32.88 -8.44
CA PRO A 288 3.55 -33.89 -8.57
C PRO A 288 4.71 -33.61 -7.64
N ASP A 289 5.35 -34.65 -7.06
CA ASP A 289 6.41 -34.49 -6.04
C ASP A 289 7.53 -33.56 -6.51
N HIS A 290 8.00 -33.71 -7.76
CA HIS A 290 9.02 -32.85 -8.34
C HIS A 290 8.58 -31.37 -8.54
N GLN A 291 7.29 -31.05 -8.40
CA GLN A 291 6.75 -29.69 -8.50
C GLN A 291 6.48 -29.04 -7.14
N LEU A 292 6.56 -29.81 -6.05
CA LEU A 292 6.22 -29.33 -4.69
C LEU A 292 7.02 -28.06 -4.32
N SER A 293 8.34 -28.13 -4.43
CA SER A 293 9.21 -26.98 -4.14
C SER A 293 8.92 -25.75 -5.03
N LEU A 294 8.52 -25.98 -6.29
CA LEU A 294 8.16 -24.89 -7.21
C LEU A 294 6.81 -24.29 -6.87
N ALA A 295 5.83 -25.10 -6.48
CA ALA A 295 4.50 -24.68 -6.08
C ALA A 295 4.55 -23.85 -4.78
N ILE A 296 5.30 -24.28 -3.79
CA ILE A 296 5.55 -23.55 -2.55
C ILE A 296 6.37 -22.28 -2.85
N GLY A 297 7.43 -22.41 -3.64
CA GLY A 297 8.37 -21.34 -3.95
C GLY A 297 9.33 -21.03 -2.80
N LYS A 298 10.34 -20.19 -3.08
CA LYS A 298 11.31 -19.75 -2.07
C LYS A 298 10.58 -19.09 -0.89
N GLU A 299 10.81 -19.58 0.33
CA GLU A 299 10.19 -19.09 1.57
C GLU A 299 8.64 -19.05 1.53
N GLY A 300 8.01 -19.96 0.76
CA GLY A 300 6.56 -20.00 0.61
C GLY A 300 5.96 -18.85 -0.21
N GLN A 301 6.78 -18.08 -0.94
CA GLN A 301 6.34 -16.88 -1.62
C GLN A 301 5.28 -17.16 -2.69
N ASN A 302 5.43 -18.22 -3.50
CA ASN A 302 4.49 -18.52 -4.56
C ASN A 302 3.11 -18.91 -4.00
N ALA A 303 3.08 -19.80 -3.00
CA ALA A 303 1.85 -20.20 -2.31
C ALA A 303 1.17 -19.02 -1.61
N ARG A 304 1.93 -18.20 -0.87
CA ARG A 304 1.40 -17.04 -0.16
C ARG A 304 0.83 -15.97 -1.10
N LEU A 305 1.49 -15.70 -2.23
CA LEU A 305 0.98 -14.78 -3.24
C LEU A 305 -0.26 -15.34 -3.94
N ALA A 306 -0.30 -16.64 -4.25
CA ALA A 306 -1.46 -17.30 -4.83
C ALA A 306 -2.66 -17.24 -3.87
N SER A 307 -2.45 -17.54 -2.58
CA SER A 307 -3.49 -17.43 -1.55
C SER A 307 -4.06 -16.01 -1.46
N ARG A 308 -3.20 -14.98 -1.40
CA ARG A 308 -3.65 -13.57 -1.38
C ARG A 308 -4.34 -13.15 -2.68
N LEU A 309 -3.96 -13.72 -3.81
CA LEU A 309 -4.54 -13.40 -5.12
C LEU A 309 -5.94 -13.97 -5.27
N THR A 310 -6.15 -15.21 -4.80
CA THR A 310 -7.42 -15.95 -4.89
C THR A 310 -8.36 -15.62 -3.74
N GLY A 311 -7.81 -15.20 -2.60
CA GLY A 311 -8.55 -14.98 -1.36
C GLY A 311 -8.87 -16.25 -0.57
N TRP A 312 -8.24 -17.39 -0.96
CA TRP A 312 -8.41 -18.69 -0.32
C TRP A 312 -7.10 -19.12 0.36
N GLY A 313 -7.21 -19.85 1.46
CA GLY A 313 -6.06 -20.56 2.03
C GLY A 313 -5.63 -21.67 1.06
N ILE A 314 -4.32 -21.85 0.85
CA ILE A 314 -3.79 -22.84 -0.08
C ILE A 314 -2.85 -23.77 0.67
N ASN A 315 -3.25 -25.03 0.81
CA ASN A 315 -2.45 -26.11 1.37
C ASN A 315 -1.90 -26.95 0.21
N ILE A 316 -0.59 -26.95 0.03
CA ILE A 316 0.05 -27.66 -1.07
C ILE A 316 0.58 -28.99 -0.53
N LYS A 317 0.16 -30.09 -1.15
CA LYS A 317 0.56 -31.47 -0.82
C LYS A 317 1.17 -32.13 -2.07
N SER A 318 2.15 -32.99 -1.88
CA SER A 318 2.63 -33.85 -2.97
C SER A 318 1.61 -34.98 -3.25
N GLU A 319 1.69 -35.57 -4.43
CA GLU A 319 0.87 -36.75 -4.77
C GLU A 319 1.12 -37.91 -3.79
N THR A 320 2.38 -38.10 -3.41
CA THR A 320 2.79 -39.12 -2.45
C THR A 320 2.24 -38.86 -1.05
N ASP A 321 2.41 -37.65 -0.51
CA ASP A 321 1.87 -37.27 0.80
C ASP A 321 0.36 -37.43 0.85
N PHE A 322 -0.33 -36.99 -0.22
CA PHE A 322 -1.76 -37.08 -0.32
C PHE A 322 -2.27 -38.54 -0.39
N ALA A 323 -1.58 -39.41 -1.13
CA ALA A 323 -1.89 -40.85 -1.18
C ALA A 323 -1.72 -41.50 0.19
N THR A 324 -0.64 -41.15 0.90
CA THR A 324 -0.36 -41.65 2.25
C THR A 324 -1.43 -41.21 3.23
N GLU A 325 -1.83 -39.93 3.18
CA GLU A 325 -2.92 -39.38 4.04
C GLU A 325 -4.27 -40.08 3.78
N GLN A 326 -4.55 -40.46 2.52
CA GLN A 326 -5.76 -41.22 2.17
C GLN A 326 -5.70 -42.68 2.66
N GLU A 327 -4.54 -43.32 2.65
CA GLU A 327 -4.36 -44.72 2.98
C GLU A 327 -4.28 -44.97 4.49
N PHE A 328 -3.66 -44.05 5.23
CA PHE A 328 -3.43 -44.15 6.68
C PHE A 328 -4.23 -43.16 7.53
N GLY A 329 -5.02 -42.27 6.88
CA GLY A 329 -5.64 -41.12 7.54
C GLY A 329 -4.66 -39.99 7.79
N PRO A 330 -5.14 -38.80 8.23
CA PRO A 330 -4.21 -37.75 8.65
C PRO A 330 -3.31 -38.34 9.73
N VAL A 331 -1.98 -38.18 9.57
CA VAL A 331 -1.04 -38.50 10.63
C VAL A 331 -1.33 -37.52 11.76
N GLU A 332 -2.28 -37.88 12.61
CA GLU A 332 -2.45 -37.20 13.89
C GLU A 332 -1.14 -37.49 14.64
N TRP A 333 -0.25 -36.49 14.63
CA TRP A 333 0.82 -36.46 15.62
C TRP A 333 0.11 -36.65 16.94
N ALA A 334 0.38 -37.77 17.61
CA ALA A 334 -0.30 -38.11 18.83
C ALA A 334 -0.29 -36.91 19.75
N ASP A 335 -1.45 -36.23 19.86
CA ASP A 335 -1.60 -35.14 20.79
C ASP A 335 -1.16 -35.65 22.15
N GLY A 336 -0.24 -34.97 22.77
CA GLY A 336 0.31 -35.34 24.05
C GLY A 336 0.95 -34.14 24.72
N GLU A 337 1.23 -34.25 25.98
CA GLU A 337 1.92 -33.22 26.73
C GLU A 337 3.14 -33.75 27.49
N TRP A 338 4.17 -32.93 27.61
CA TRP A 338 5.30 -33.25 28.43
C TRP A 338 4.95 -33.10 29.90
N VAL A 339 4.88 -34.22 30.64
CA VAL A 339 4.59 -34.25 32.08
C VAL A 339 5.83 -34.62 32.84
N ARG A 340 6.11 -33.95 33.92
CA ARG A 340 7.24 -34.26 34.78
C ARG A 340 6.87 -35.38 35.74
N ASN A 341 7.62 -36.51 35.74
CA ASN A 341 7.41 -37.60 36.69
C ASN A 341 7.67 -37.10 38.12
N PRO A 342 6.68 -37.16 39.02
CA PRO A 342 6.83 -36.62 40.38
C PRO A 342 7.80 -37.41 41.26
N GLU A 343 8.13 -38.67 40.91
CA GLU A 343 9.03 -39.54 41.68
C GLU A 343 10.48 -39.44 41.18
N THR A 344 10.69 -39.40 39.86
CA THR A 344 12.06 -39.41 39.26
C THR A 344 12.50 -38.03 38.82
N GLY A 345 11.56 -37.08 38.62
CA GLY A 345 11.85 -35.73 38.14
C GLY A 345 12.17 -35.65 36.65
N GLU A 346 12.05 -36.74 35.91
CA GLU A 346 12.31 -36.84 34.48
C GLU A 346 11.10 -36.35 33.67
N ASN A 347 11.31 -35.81 32.47
CA ASN A 347 10.27 -35.46 31.55
C ASN A 347 9.76 -36.74 30.86
N MET A 348 8.45 -36.91 30.80
CA MET A 348 7.79 -38.00 30.13
C MET A 348 6.76 -37.47 29.14
N TRP A 349 6.70 -38.04 27.96
CA TRP A 349 5.67 -37.76 26.99
C TRP A 349 4.40 -38.54 27.34
N GLN A 350 3.31 -37.86 27.61
CA GLN A 350 1.99 -38.45 27.89
C GLN A 350 1.11 -38.29 26.63
N PRO A 351 0.89 -39.38 25.87
CA PRO A 351 -0.03 -39.33 24.73
C PRO A 351 -1.47 -39.02 25.16
N ALA A 352 -2.19 -38.26 24.34
CA ALA A 352 -3.57 -37.86 24.62
C ALA A 352 -4.56 -39.02 24.53
N ASP A 353 -4.16 -40.12 23.90
CA ASP A 353 -4.97 -41.38 23.81
C ASP A 353 -5.00 -42.19 25.11
N GLY A 354 -4.27 -41.75 26.13
CA GLY A 354 -4.20 -42.38 27.43
C GLY A 354 -3.29 -43.61 27.51
N SER A 355 -2.42 -43.85 26.54
CA SER A 355 -1.33 -44.85 26.59
C SER A 355 -0.28 -44.47 27.65
N ASP A 356 0.53 -45.46 28.01
CA ASP A 356 1.55 -45.28 29.06
C ASP A 356 2.57 -44.19 28.70
N PRO A 357 2.93 -43.32 29.66
CA PRO A 357 3.92 -42.26 29.41
C PRO A 357 5.27 -42.80 28.98
N ILE A 358 5.90 -42.20 27.98
CA ILE A 358 7.18 -42.59 27.40
C ILE A 358 8.27 -41.64 27.93
N SER A 359 9.44 -42.18 28.26
CA SER A 359 10.57 -41.33 28.69
C SER A 359 11.08 -40.47 27.55
N GLU A 360 11.64 -39.28 27.87
CA GLU A 360 12.24 -38.39 26.88
C GLU A 360 13.29 -39.08 26.01
N ALA A 361 14.08 -40.01 26.61
CA ALA A 361 15.09 -40.77 25.89
C ALA A 361 14.46 -41.81 24.93
N ASP A 362 13.38 -42.48 25.34
CA ASP A 362 12.70 -43.48 24.51
C ASP A 362 11.92 -42.78 23.38
N TYR A 363 11.34 -41.59 23.65
CA TYR A 363 10.69 -40.79 22.64
C TYR A 363 11.62 -40.38 21.50
N TYR A 364 12.81 -39.84 21.83
CA TYR A 364 13.78 -39.49 20.81
C TYR A 364 14.39 -40.71 20.13
N ALA A 365 14.57 -41.85 20.84
CA ALA A 365 15.05 -43.09 20.24
C ALA A 365 14.03 -43.68 19.24
N GLN A 366 12.72 -43.56 19.51
CA GLN A 366 11.68 -43.97 18.57
C GLN A 366 11.67 -43.05 17.34
N ALA A 367 11.76 -41.73 17.54
CA ALA A 367 11.78 -40.77 16.44
C ALA A 367 13.04 -40.96 15.54
N GLU A 368 14.21 -41.25 16.12
CA GLU A 368 15.40 -41.59 15.35
C GLU A 368 15.28 -42.93 14.61
N ALA A 369 14.60 -43.92 15.20
CA ALA A 369 14.39 -45.22 14.57
C ALA A 369 13.40 -45.13 13.41
N GLU A 370 12.35 -44.31 13.55
CA GLU A 370 11.39 -44.03 12.48
C GLU A 370 12.06 -43.28 11.33
N ALA A 371 12.82 -42.23 11.61
CA ALA A 371 13.55 -41.50 10.59
C ALA A 371 14.57 -42.36 9.85
N ALA A 372 15.26 -43.25 10.55
CA ALA A 372 16.19 -44.21 9.95
C ALA A 372 15.48 -45.30 9.11
N ALA A 373 14.26 -45.66 9.49
CA ALA A 373 13.44 -46.60 8.71
C ALA A 373 12.93 -45.94 7.42
N GLU A 374 12.51 -44.71 7.49
CA GLU A 374 12.12 -43.92 6.29
C GLU A 374 13.29 -43.70 5.33
N GLU A 375 14.53 -43.40 5.85
CA GLU A 375 15.70 -43.28 5.01
C GLU A 375 16.09 -44.64 4.36
N ALA A 376 15.90 -45.75 5.08
CA ALA A 376 16.18 -47.08 4.54
C ALA A 376 15.18 -47.50 3.47
N GLU A 377 13.91 -47.14 3.62
CA GLU A 377 12.86 -47.42 2.66
C GLU A 377 13.01 -46.57 1.38
N ALA A 378 13.35 -45.27 1.54
CA ALA A 378 13.69 -44.39 0.43
C ALA A 378 14.92 -44.89 -0.37
N ALA A 379 15.92 -45.43 0.30
CA ALA A 379 17.13 -45.99 -0.35
C ALA A 379 16.87 -47.33 -1.07
N ASP A 380 15.82 -48.06 -0.70
CA ASP A 380 15.48 -49.33 -1.35
C ASP A 380 14.64 -49.09 -2.63
N VAL A 381 13.83 -47.99 -2.63
CA VAL A 381 13.11 -47.56 -3.84
C VAL A 381 14.07 -47.08 -4.92
N ASP A 382 15.13 -46.34 -4.53
CA ASP A 382 16.12 -45.83 -5.49
C ASP A 382 16.95 -46.97 -6.12
N ARG A 383 17.13 -48.09 -5.40
CA ARG A 383 17.82 -49.31 -5.95
C ARG A 383 16.99 -50.10 -6.94
N THR A 384 15.66 -50.08 -6.79
CA THR A 384 14.77 -50.82 -7.70
C THR A 384 14.61 -50.11 -9.04
N ASP A 385 14.78 -48.80 -9.10
CA ASP A 385 14.74 -48.03 -10.36
C ASP A 385 16.07 -48.15 -11.16
N ASP A 386 17.24 -48.20 -10.49
CA ASP A 386 18.52 -48.39 -11.18
C ASP A 386 18.63 -49.81 -11.79
N ASP A 387 18.10 -50.85 -11.12
CA ASP A 387 18.07 -52.21 -11.68
C ASP A 387 17.08 -52.37 -12.85
N ALA A 388 16.11 -51.47 -12.99
CA ALA A 388 15.17 -51.48 -14.09
C ALA A 388 15.71 -50.77 -15.36
N GLU A 389 16.54 -49.75 -15.22
CA GLU A 389 17.20 -49.06 -16.35
C GLU A 389 18.32 -49.95 -16.95
N ASP A 390 19.13 -50.66 -16.15
CA ASP A 390 20.14 -51.58 -16.66
C ASP A 390 19.56 -52.79 -17.42
N ALA A 391 18.32 -53.23 -17.07
CA ALA A 391 17.68 -54.34 -17.78
C ALA A 391 17.07 -53.91 -19.15
N VAL A 392 16.87 -52.61 -19.39
CA VAL A 392 16.37 -52.10 -20.69
C VAL A 392 17.51 -51.88 -21.68
N ASP A 393 18.70 -51.50 -21.22
CA ASP A 393 19.87 -51.29 -22.10
C ASP A 393 20.44 -52.62 -22.59
N ASP A 394 20.43 -53.70 -21.80
CA ASP A 394 20.85 -55.06 -22.29
C ASP A 394 19.89 -55.67 -23.33
N ALA A 395 18.59 -55.25 -23.34
CA ALA A 395 17.63 -55.73 -24.32
C ALA A 395 17.68 -55.01 -25.70
N VAL A 396 18.28 -53.84 -25.76
CA VAL A 396 18.45 -53.06 -26.99
C VAL A 396 19.73 -53.42 -27.72
N GLY A 397 20.82 -53.83 -26.99
CA GLY A 397 22.09 -54.23 -27.57
C GLY A 397 22.08 -55.58 -28.29
N ALA A 398 21.06 -56.43 -28.07
CA ALA A 398 20.98 -57.80 -28.65
C ALA A 398 20.26 -57.86 -30.07
N ARG A 399 19.85 -56.72 -30.63
CA ARG A 399 19.11 -56.69 -31.93
C ARG A 399 19.92 -56.19 -33.10
N ASP A 400 21.14 -55.74 -32.93
CA ASP A 400 21.98 -55.22 -34.04
C ASP A 400 23.08 -56.16 -34.51
N GLU A 401 23.09 -57.43 -34.08
CA GLU A 401 24.06 -58.44 -34.58
C GLU A 401 23.46 -59.53 -35.51
N GLU A 402 22.22 -59.38 -35.97
CA GLU A 402 21.66 -60.24 -37.05
C GLU A 402 20.97 -59.40 -38.15
N GLU A 403 21.80 -58.71 -39.01
CA GLU A 403 21.51 -58.48 -40.44
C GLU A 403 22.85 -58.10 -41.17
#